data_6bbaee7435c67cc35a26cdf6de942aaf
#
_entry.id   6bbaee7435c67cc35a26cdf6de942aaf
#
_cell.length_a   1.000
_cell.length_b   1.000
_cell.length_c   1.000
_cell.angle_alpha   90.00
_cell.angle_beta   90.00
_cell.angle_gamma   90.00
#
_symmetry.space_group_name_H-M   'P 1'
#
loop_
_entity.id
_entity.type
_entity.pdbx_description
1 polymer ?
#
loop_
_entity_poly.entity_id
_entity_poly.type
_entity_poly.pdbx_seq_one_letter_code
_entity_poly.pdbx_strand_id
1 'polypeptide(L)'
;MTDEKIIELYFARSENAIKKTDEQYGKYFRYIAKSIVNNEEDAEEIVSDVYLKAWNQIPPETPRFLKAYLGKIARTLAINRLEMRTAEKRGGREYDIVLDELHELIEGENGDDIHDRMALRDAIQRFLTAQPLHARRIFIRRYWYMSSISEIAEEYGFSESKVKMMLMRMREKLKSYLAEEGITL
;
A
#
# COMPACT_ATOMS: atom_id res chain seq x y z
N MET A 1 -3.25 0.93 21.67
CA MET A 1 -4.19 2.08 21.71
C MET A 1 -5.04 2.00 20.45
N THR A 2 -6.32 2.43 20.44
CA THR A 2 -7.13 2.36 19.20
C THR A 2 -6.77 3.50 18.25
N ASP A 3 -7.03 3.32 16.95
CA ASP A 3 -6.77 4.33 15.91
C ASP A 3 -7.50 5.65 16.21
N GLU A 4 -8.74 5.57 16.70
CA GLU A 4 -9.54 6.74 17.04
C GLU A 4 -8.84 7.62 18.09
N LYS A 5 -8.28 7.00 19.13
CA LYS A 5 -7.55 7.74 20.18
C LYS A 5 -6.27 8.39 19.68
N ILE A 6 -5.58 7.78 18.71
CA ILE A 6 -4.41 8.40 18.08
C ILE A 6 -4.84 9.58 17.21
N ILE A 7 -5.93 9.43 16.45
CA ILE A 7 -6.49 10.49 15.62
C ILE A 7 -6.93 11.69 16.49
N GLU A 8 -7.59 11.44 17.63
CA GLU A 8 -7.94 12.48 18.60
C GLU A 8 -6.72 13.28 19.08
N LEU A 9 -5.58 12.61 19.31
CA LEU A 9 -4.33 13.30 19.67
C LEU A 9 -3.81 14.20 18.54
N TYR A 10 -3.94 13.79 17.27
CA TYR A 10 -3.61 14.64 16.12
C TYR A 10 -4.54 15.87 16.05
N PHE A 11 -5.84 15.68 16.28
CA PHE A 11 -6.80 16.79 16.33
C PHE A 11 -6.51 17.75 17.48
N ALA A 12 -6.09 17.24 18.63
CA ALA A 12 -5.66 18.05 19.77
C ALA A 12 -4.26 18.67 19.60
N ARG A 13 -3.59 18.47 18.44
CA ARG A 13 -2.22 18.93 18.19
C ARG A 13 -1.23 18.51 19.27
N SER A 14 -1.42 17.33 19.85
CA SER A 14 -0.53 16.75 20.84
C SER A 14 0.63 16.00 20.18
N GLU A 15 1.86 16.34 20.51
CA GLU A 15 3.06 15.62 20.01
C GLU A 15 3.04 14.12 20.36
N ASN A 16 2.28 13.73 21.39
CA ASN A 16 2.05 12.33 21.72
C ASN A 16 1.39 11.55 20.58
N ALA A 17 0.70 12.20 19.64
CA ALA A 17 0.14 11.56 18.47
C ALA A 17 1.22 10.85 17.65
N ILE A 18 2.33 11.54 17.37
CA ILE A 18 3.47 10.99 16.60
C ILE A 18 4.09 9.83 17.35
N LYS A 19 4.36 10.03 18.67
CA LYS A 19 4.94 8.97 19.52
C LYS A 19 4.07 7.72 19.53
N LYS A 20 2.74 7.86 19.70
CA LYS A 20 1.81 6.72 19.71
C LYS A 20 1.67 6.06 18.34
N THR A 21 1.75 6.82 17.28
CA THR A 21 1.78 6.29 15.92
C THR A 21 3.05 5.47 15.67
N ASP A 22 4.22 5.95 16.10
CA ASP A 22 5.47 5.20 15.97
C ASP A 22 5.49 3.93 16.82
N GLU A 23 5.05 4.01 18.09
CA GLU A 23 4.94 2.83 18.96
C GLU A 23 4.07 1.72 18.37
N GLN A 24 2.99 2.09 17.65
CA GLN A 24 2.02 1.14 17.12
C GLN A 24 2.33 0.67 15.69
N TYR A 25 2.83 1.56 14.84
CA TYR A 25 2.98 1.32 13.40
C TYR A 25 4.38 1.61 12.84
N GLY A 26 5.31 2.12 13.64
CA GLY A 26 6.64 2.52 13.17
C GLY A 26 7.41 1.38 12.51
N LYS A 27 7.37 0.16 13.09
CA LYS A 27 7.98 -1.03 12.47
C LYS A 27 7.42 -1.33 11.09
N TYR A 28 6.11 -1.20 10.93
CA TYR A 28 5.41 -1.43 9.66
C TYR A 28 5.81 -0.39 8.61
N PHE A 29 5.91 0.89 8.96
CA PHE A 29 6.31 1.93 8.01
C PHE A 29 7.79 1.81 7.62
N ARG A 30 8.69 1.49 8.57
CA ARG A 30 10.11 1.20 8.28
C ARG A 30 10.25 0.02 7.34
N TYR A 31 9.49 -1.03 7.58
CA TYR A 31 9.45 -2.18 6.71
C TYR A 31 9.04 -1.81 5.28
N ILE A 32 7.88 -1.11 5.09
CA ILE A 32 7.43 -0.63 3.78
C ILE A 32 8.52 0.21 3.10
N ALA A 33 9.06 1.20 3.79
CA ALA A 33 10.06 2.08 3.23
C ALA A 33 11.31 1.29 2.80
N LYS A 34 11.84 0.44 3.68
CA LYS A 34 13.05 -0.34 3.43
C LYS A 34 12.90 -1.34 2.29
N SER A 35 11.76 -2.01 2.18
CA SER A 35 11.49 -2.96 1.08
C SER A 35 11.50 -2.28 -0.30
N ILE A 36 11.11 -1.01 -0.37
CA ILE A 36 11.05 -0.26 -1.62
C ILE A 36 12.38 0.41 -1.95
N VAL A 37 12.98 1.16 -1.01
CA VAL A 37 14.21 1.94 -1.30
C VAL A 37 15.48 1.14 -1.11
N ASN A 38 15.43 0.01 -0.41
CA ASN A 38 16.56 -0.87 -0.08
C ASN A 38 17.79 -0.10 0.52
N ASN A 39 17.48 0.89 1.36
CA ASN A 39 18.46 1.72 2.05
C ASN A 39 17.89 2.14 3.41
N GLU A 40 18.66 1.97 4.50
CA GLU A 40 18.19 2.22 5.87
C GLU A 40 18.00 3.71 6.15
N GLU A 41 18.94 4.56 5.71
CA GLU A 41 18.88 6.01 5.93
C GLU A 41 17.69 6.63 5.21
N ASP A 42 17.47 6.27 3.93
CA ASP A 42 16.30 6.71 3.18
C ASP A 42 15.00 6.21 3.83
N ALA A 43 14.99 4.97 4.34
CA ALA A 43 13.80 4.42 4.99
C ALA A 43 13.43 5.19 6.27
N GLU A 44 14.40 5.57 7.10
CA GLU A 44 14.17 6.38 8.32
C GLU A 44 13.71 7.81 7.95
N GLU A 45 14.28 8.41 6.90
CA GLU A 45 13.84 9.73 6.40
C GLU A 45 12.38 9.66 5.91
N ILE A 46 12.03 8.62 5.15
CA ILE A 46 10.66 8.39 4.69
C ILE A 46 9.69 8.25 5.86
N VAL A 47 10.06 7.50 6.89
CA VAL A 47 9.21 7.34 8.09
C VAL A 47 9.00 8.67 8.80
N SER A 48 10.04 9.49 8.91
CA SER A 48 9.93 10.84 9.46
C SER A 48 8.98 11.72 8.64
N ASP A 49 9.06 11.63 7.32
CA ASP A 49 8.16 12.33 6.40
C ASP A 49 6.71 11.83 6.50
N VAL A 50 6.48 10.55 6.77
CA VAL A 50 5.14 10.00 7.06
C VAL A 50 4.53 10.70 8.28
N TYR A 51 5.30 10.84 9.36
CA TYR A 51 4.80 11.52 10.56
C TYR A 51 4.55 13.00 10.33
N LEU A 52 5.43 13.67 9.59
CA LEU A 52 5.22 15.08 9.22
C LEU A 52 3.95 15.26 8.37
N LYS A 53 3.73 14.38 7.40
CA LYS A 53 2.50 14.41 6.59
C LYS A 53 1.26 14.09 7.43
N ALA A 54 1.32 13.10 8.32
CA ALA A 54 0.25 12.81 9.26
C ALA A 54 -0.11 14.04 10.10
N TRP A 55 0.90 14.71 10.66
CA TRP A 55 0.72 15.92 11.44
C TRP A 55 0.08 17.06 10.65
N ASN A 56 0.45 17.24 9.40
CA ASN A 56 -0.06 18.32 8.55
C ASN A 56 -1.46 18.03 7.97
N GLN A 57 -1.79 16.75 7.75
CA GLN A 57 -3.03 16.35 7.10
C GLN A 57 -4.14 15.97 8.09
N ILE A 58 -3.80 15.61 9.31
CA ILE A 58 -4.77 15.31 10.38
C ILE A 58 -4.68 16.40 11.47
N PRO A 59 -5.68 17.28 11.65
CA PRO A 59 -6.83 17.52 10.78
C PRO A 59 -6.46 18.27 9.48
N PRO A 60 -7.34 18.37 8.48
CA PRO A 60 -8.78 18.05 8.49
C PRO A 60 -9.12 16.59 8.15
N GLU A 61 -8.17 15.82 7.63
CA GLU A 61 -8.41 14.41 7.28
C GLU A 61 -8.79 13.60 8.53
N THR A 62 -9.78 12.70 8.36
CA THR A 62 -10.23 11.79 9.43
C THR A 62 -10.19 10.35 8.89
N PRO A 63 -9.01 9.72 8.82
CA PRO A 63 -8.89 8.38 8.25
C PRO A 63 -9.63 7.33 9.09
N ARG A 64 -10.47 6.52 8.46
CA ARG A 64 -11.17 5.42 9.13
C ARG A 64 -10.21 4.33 9.64
N PHE A 65 -9.11 4.10 8.91
CA PHE A 65 -8.07 3.13 9.23
C PHE A 65 -6.70 3.82 9.14
N LEU A 66 -6.15 4.20 10.28
CA LEU A 66 -4.93 4.99 10.37
C LEU A 66 -3.74 4.24 9.77
N LYS A 67 -3.58 2.94 10.09
CA LYS A 67 -2.53 2.06 9.52
C LYS A 67 -2.52 2.11 7.99
N ALA A 68 -3.69 1.92 7.37
CA ALA A 68 -3.81 1.90 5.91
C ALA A 68 -3.54 3.28 5.28
N TYR A 69 -4.05 4.34 5.90
CA TYR A 69 -3.86 5.71 5.47
C TYR A 69 -2.37 6.11 5.48
N LEU A 70 -1.68 5.88 6.60
CA LEU A 70 -0.26 6.21 6.72
C LEU A 70 0.64 5.25 5.92
N GLY A 71 0.26 3.99 5.81
CA GLY A 71 0.93 3.02 4.93
C GLY A 71 0.90 3.43 3.46
N LYS A 72 -0.22 4.00 2.97
CA LYS A 72 -0.29 4.61 1.64
C LYS A 72 0.73 5.76 1.50
N ILE A 73 0.81 6.63 2.50
CA ILE A 73 1.77 7.75 2.49
C ILE A 73 3.20 7.23 2.44
N ALA A 74 3.54 6.22 3.27
CA ALA A 74 4.86 5.61 3.30
C ALA A 74 5.25 5.03 1.93
N ARG A 75 4.35 4.27 1.28
CA ARG A 75 4.58 3.71 -0.06
C ARG A 75 4.81 4.79 -1.09
N THR A 76 3.94 5.80 -1.12
CA THR A 76 4.06 6.92 -2.09
C THR A 76 5.40 7.64 -1.95
N LEU A 77 5.82 7.92 -0.71
CA LEU A 77 7.11 8.58 -0.45
C LEU A 77 8.29 7.70 -0.87
N ALA A 78 8.25 6.42 -0.54
CA ALA A 78 9.30 5.46 -0.88
C ALA A 78 9.44 5.29 -2.39
N ILE A 79 8.33 5.21 -3.13
CA ILE A 79 8.34 5.11 -4.59
C ILE A 79 8.90 6.38 -5.22
N ASN A 80 8.42 7.55 -4.79
CA ASN A 80 8.94 8.82 -5.28
C ASN A 80 10.46 8.93 -5.05
N ARG A 81 10.95 8.49 -3.89
CA ARG A 81 12.38 8.44 -3.59
C ARG A 81 13.13 7.47 -4.52
N LEU A 82 12.56 6.29 -4.76
CA LEU A 82 13.13 5.30 -5.67
C LEU A 82 13.15 5.81 -7.11
N GLU A 83 12.08 6.44 -7.59
CA GLU A 83 11.98 7.03 -8.93
C GLU A 83 12.99 8.15 -9.14
N MET A 84 13.18 9.04 -8.16
CA MET A 84 14.22 10.07 -8.20
C MET A 84 15.63 9.50 -8.32
N ARG A 85 15.90 8.35 -7.67
CA ARG A 85 17.20 7.64 -7.76
C ARG A 85 17.34 6.81 -9.03
N THR A 86 16.24 6.35 -9.61
CA THR A 86 16.24 5.43 -10.77
C THR A 86 15.79 6.10 -12.06
N ALA A 87 15.69 7.42 -12.11
CA ALA A 87 15.38 8.17 -13.32
C ALA A 87 16.26 7.77 -14.53
N GLU A 88 17.39 7.08 -14.29
CA GLU A 88 18.28 6.51 -15.28
C GLU A 88 18.03 5.02 -15.65
N LYS A 89 17.20 4.27 -14.90
CA LYS A 89 16.99 2.83 -15.16
C LYS A 89 15.50 2.44 -15.10
N ARG A 90 14.83 2.49 -16.23
CA ARG A 90 13.39 2.20 -16.41
C ARG A 90 12.98 0.76 -16.07
N GLY A 91 11.96 0.64 -15.16
CA GLY A 91 10.75 -0.17 -15.42
C GLY A 91 10.84 -1.68 -15.30
N GLY A 92 10.56 -2.23 -14.12
CA GLY A 92 10.26 -3.65 -13.93
C GLY A 92 10.24 -4.06 -12.45
N ARG A 93 11.13 -3.49 -11.67
CA ARG A 93 11.41 -3.86 -10.29
C ARG A 93 10.31 -3.50 -9.28
N GLU A 94 9.51 -2.48 -9.59
CA GLU A 94 8.42 -1.96 -8.75
C GLU A 94 7.35 -3.03 -8.42
N TYR A 95 7.03 -3.89 -9.39
CA TYR A 95 5.98 -4.91 -9.23
C TYR A 95 6.45 -6.14 -8.47
N ASP A 96 7.72 -6.49 -8.60
CA ASP A 96 8.33 -7.56 -7.82
C ASP A 96 8.38 -7.17 -6.34
N ILE A 97 8.71 -5.89 -6.04
CA ILE A 97 8.70 -5.33 -4.67
C ILE A 97 7.30 -5.40 -4.05
N VAL A 98 6.23 -5.07 -4.81
CA VAL A 98 4.84 -5.15 -4.30
C VAL A 98 4.46 -6.59 -3.97
N LEU A 99 4.88 -7.55 -4.77
CA LEU A 99 4.62 -8.96 -4.53
C LEU A 99 5.38 -9.46 -3.29
N ASP A 100 6.64 -9.03 -3.12
CA ASP A 100 7.44 -9.35 -1.93
C ASP A 100 6.87 -8.71 -0.67
N GLU A 101 6.41 -7.44 -0.75
CA GLU A 101 5.75 -6.75 0.37
C GLU A 101 4.45 -7.44 0.80
N LEU A 102 3.66 -7.95 -0.16
CA LEU A 102 2.49 -8.79 0.14
C LEU A 102 2.89 -10.06 0.93
N HIS A 103 4.07 -10.61 0.64
CA HIS A 103 4.59 -11.79 1.32
C HIS A 103 4.84 -11.52 2.81
N GLU A 104 5.54 -10.46 3.16
CA GLU A 104 5.98 -10.20 4.53
C GLU A 104 4.91 -9.52 5.42
N LEU A 105 3.94 -8.80 4.82
CA LEU A 105 2.85 -8.18 5.58
C LEU A 105 1.96 -9.19 6.31
N ILE A 106 1.93 -10.43 5.82
CA ILE A 106 1.10 -11.50 6.39
C ILE A 106 1.85 -12.26 7.47
N GLU A 107 3.18 -12.30 7.43
CA GLU A 107 4.00 -12.94 8.47
C GLU A 107 4.03 -12.16 9.80
N GLY A 108 3.70 -10.87 9.79
CA GLY A 108 3.83 -9.97 10.95
C GLY A 108 2.62 -9.87 11.90
N GLU A 109 1.48 -10.48 11.60
CA GLU A 109 0.29 -10.42 12.46
C GLU A 109 0.01 -11.80 13.10
N ASN A 110 0.28 -11.92 14.40
CA ASN A 110 -0.05 -13.08 15.23
C ASN A 110 -1.57 -13.30 15.29
N GLY A 111 -2.06 -14.48 14.93
CA GLY A 111 -3.45 -14.89 15.12
C GLY A 111 -3.85 -16.15 14.37
N ASP A 112 -4.88 -16.84 14.84
CA ASP A 112 -5.38 -18.19 14.48
C ASP A 112 -5.77 -18.43 13.01
N ASP A 113 -5.57 -17.46 12.11
CA ASP A 113 -5.98 -17.49 10.68
C ASP A 113 -4.78 -17.46 9.71
N ILE A 114 -3.60 -17.89 10.14
CA ILE A 114 -2.36 -17.78 9.34
C ILE A 114 -2.47 -18.61 8.04
N HIS A 115 -3.04 -19.80 8.09
CA HIS A 115 -3.17 -20.68 6.93
C HIS A 115 -4.09 -20.11 5.85
N ASP A 116 -5.24 -19.57 6.24
CA ASP A 116 -6.21 -18.99 5.29
C ASP A 116 -5.69 -17.72 4.66
N ARG A 117 -4.96 -16.91 5.44
CA ARG A 117 -4.31 -15.68 4.95
C ARG A 117 -3.16 -15.99 3.99
N MET A 118 -2.34 -16.99 4.28
CA MET A 118 -1.27 -17.44 3.38
C MET A 118 -1.84 -17.98 2.08
N ALA A 119 -2.89 -18.80 2.13
CA ALA A 119 -3.58 -19.32 0.96
C ALA A 119 -4.18 -18.21 0.10
N LEU A 120 -4.86 -17.24 0.73
CA LEU A 120 -5.42 -16.06 0.04
C LEU A 120 -4.33 -15.23 -0.64
N ARG A 121 -3.22 -14.99 0.04
CA ARG A 121 -2.08 -14.25 -0.51
C ARG A 121 -1.51 -14.93 -1.74
N ASP A 122 -1.20 -16.23 -1.62
CA ASP A 122 -0.60 -17.00 -2.71
C ASP A 122 -1.54 -17.07 -3.91
N ALA A 123 -2.85 -17.18 -3.67
CA ALA A 123 -3.87 -17.11 -4.71
C ALA A 123 -3.88 -15.74 -5.41
N ILE A 124 -3.86 -14.63 -4.65
CA ILE A 124 -3.80 -13.27 -5.23
C ILE A 124 -2.51 -13.08 -6.03
N GLN A 125 -1.37 -13.53 -5.52
CA GLN A 125 -0.09 -13.43 -6.21
C GLN A 125 -0.10 -14.21 -7.53
N ARG A 126 -0.55 -15.47 -7.52
CA ARG A 126 -0.70 -16.29 -8.74
C ARG A 126 -1.64 -15.63 -9.74
N PHE A 127 -2.80 -15.14 -9.25
CA PHE A 127 -3.75 -14.42 -10.10
C PHE A 127 -3.12 -13.21 -10.76
N LEU A 128 -2.47 -12.33 -10.01
CA LEU A 128 -1.85 -11.11 -10.54
C LEU A 128 -0.73 -11.43 -11.53
N THR A 129 0.09 -12.44 -11.25
CA THR A 129 1.18 -12.86 -12.14
C THR A 129 0.65 -13.35 -13.50
N ALA A 130 -0.52 -14.01 -13.50
CA ALA A 130 -1.16 -14.50 -14.71
C ALA A 130 -1.85 -13.40 -15.56
N GLN A 131 -2.05 -12.21 -15.01
CA GLN A 131 -2.73 -11.14 -15.75
C GLN A 131 -1.79 -10.40 -16.72
N PRO A 132 -2.35 -9.84 -17.83
CA PRO A 132 -1.60 -8.96 -18.71
C PRO A 132 -0.96 -7.80 -17.96
N LEU A 133 0.27 -7.43 -18.32
CA LEU A 133 1.10 -6.46 -17.62
C LEU A 133 0.35 -5.14 -17.32
N HIS A 134 -0.36 -4.57 -18.29
CA HIS A 134 -1.09 -3.32 -18.08
C HIS A 134 -2.25 -3.47 -17.09
N ALA A 135 -3.00 -4.58 -17.14
CA ALA A 135 -4.10 -4.83 -16.21
C ALA A 135 -3.59 -5.01 -14.79
N ARG A 136 -2.50 -5.78 -14.62
CA ARG A 136 -1.82 -5.98 -13.34
C ARG A 136 -1.33 -4.64 -12.77
N ARG A 137 -0.64 -3.82 -13.57
CA ARG A 137 -0.14 -2.50 -13.18
C ARG A 137 -1.27 -1.59 -12.68
N ILE A 138 -2.34 -1.43 -13.47
CA ILE A 138 -3.48 -0.61 -13.12
C ILE A 138 -4.15 -1.11 -11.83
N PHE A 139 -4.26 -2.43 -11.66
CA PHE A 139 -4.82 -3.02 -10.44
C PHE A 139 -3.97 -2.71 -9.21
N ILE A 140 -2.64 -2.90 -9.31
CA ILE A 140 -1.70 -2.59 -8.22
C ILE A 140 -1.72 -1.09 -7.92
N ARG A 141 -1.67 -0.21 -8.93
CA ARG A 141 -1.78 1.25 -8.71
C ARG A 141 -3.06 1.62 -7.95
N ARG A 142 -4.20 0.99 -8.27
CA ARG A 142 -5.47 1.31 -7.63
C ARG A 142 -5.56 0.80 -6.20
N TYR A 143 -5.18 -0.46 -5.96
CA TYR A 143 -5.48 -1.13 -4.68
C TYR A 143 -4.29 -1.18 -3.72
N TRP A 144 -3.09 -1.10 -4.23
CA TRP A 144 -1.88 -1.09 -3.40
C TRP A 144 -1.38 0.34 -3.15
N TYR A 145 -1.26 1.14 -4.21
CA TYR A 145 -0.85 2.53 -4.11
C TYR A 145 -2.01 3.51 -3.88
N MET A 146 -3.25 3.02 -3.90
CA MET A 146 -4.47 3.83 -3.72
C MET A 146 -4.57 5.03 -4.67
N SER A 147 -3.93 4.95 -5.84
CA SER A 147 -3.99 5.99 -6.85
C SER A 147 -5.44 6.23 -7.29
N SER A 148 -5.79 7.48 -7.54
CA SER A 148 -7.10 7.83 -8.09
C SER A 148 -7.24 7.33 -9.52
N ILE A 149 -8.47 7.21 -10.01
CA ILE A 149 -8.72 6.79 -11.39
C ILE A 149 -8.15 7.82 -12.38
N SER A 150 -8.21 9.10 -12.04
CA SER A 150 -7.66 10.18 -12.87
C SER A 150 -6.13 10.11 -12.95
N GLU A 151 -5.43 9.91 -11.83
CA GLU A 151 -3.97 9.72 -11.81
C GLU A 151 -3.54 8.53 -12.67
N ILE A 152 -4.24 7.39 -12.53
CA ILE A 152 -3.96 6.19 -13.34
C ILE A 152 -4.24 6.46 -14.83
N ALA A 153 -5.34 7.16 -15.15
CA ALA A 153 -5.69 7.49 -16.52
C ALA A 153 -4.64 8.39 -17.18
N GLU A 154 -4.16 9.39 -16.46
CA GLU A 154 -3.10 10.29 -16.90
C GLU A 154 -1.77 9.55 -17.12
N GLU A 155 -1.33 8.76 -16.11
CA GLU A 155 -0.07 8.01 -16.14
C GLU A 155 0.02 7.03 -17.32
N TYR A 156 -1.09 6.33 -17.64
CA TYR A 156 -1.12 5.31 -18.70
C TYR A 156 -1.67 5.82 -20.04
N GLY A 157 -2.03 7.09 -20.16
CA GLY A 157 -2.63 7.66 -21.36
C GLY A 157 -3.97 7.03 -21.73
N PHE A 158 -4.78 6.67 -20.72
CA PHE A 158 -6.11 6.07 -20.90
C PHE A 158 -7.21 7.04 -20.47
N SER A 159 -8.44 6.81 -20.97
CA SER A 159 -9.60 7.50 -20.41
C SER A 159 -9.95 6.89 -19.03
N GLU A 160 -10.51 7.70 -18.14
CA GLU A 160 -11.00 7.22 -16.84
C GLU A 160 -12.01 6.07 -16.99
N SER A 161 -12.89 6.15 -18.00
CA SER A 161 -13.87 5.10 -18.29
C SER A 161 -13.19 3.78 -18.63
N LYS A 162 -12.08 3.81 -19.40
CA LYS A 162 -11.29 2.63 -19.73
C LYS A 162 -10.64 2.04 -18.48
N VAL A 163 -10.08 2.87 -17.60
CA VAL A 163 -9.50 2.44 -16.32
C VAL A 163 -10.56 1.79 -15.43
N LYS A 164 -11.73 2.43 -15.27
CA LYS A 164 -12.87 1.90 -14.48
C LYS A 164 -13.28 0.52 -15.00
N MET A 165 -13.42 0.37 -16.32
CA MET A 165 -13.79 -0.90 -16.94
C MET A 165 -12.75 -2.00 -16.75
N MET A 166 -11.45 -1.66 -16.87
CA MET A 166 -10.36 -2.61 -16.62
C MET A 166 -10.35 -3.09 -15.17
N LEU A 167 -10.50 -2.18 -14.22
CA LEU A 167 -10.58 -2.51 -12.78
C LEU A 167 -11.80 -3.37 -12.46
N MET A 168 -12.97 -3.06 -13.04
CA MET A 168 -14.17 -3.87 -12.88
C MET A 168 -13.94 -5.31 -13.34
N ARG A 169 -13.44 -5.50 -14.57
CA ARG A 169 -13.14 -6.83 -15.13
C ARG A 169 -12.09 -7.59 -14.29
N MET A 170 -11.09 -6.90 -13.79
CA MET A 170 -10.07 -7.52 -12.92
C MET A 170 -10.67 -8.00 -11.61
N ARG A 171 -11.58 -7.22 -10.97
CA ARG A 171 -12.28 -7.65 -9.75
C ARG A 171 -13.16 -8.88 -9.99
N GLU A 172 -13.93 -8.88 -11.09
CA GLU A 172 -14.77 -10.02 -11.45
C GLU A 172 -13.94 -11.29 -11.66
N LYS A 173 -12.83 -11.19 -12.41
CA LYS A 173 -11.91 -12.31 -12.61
C LYS A 173 -11.29 -12.78 -11.29
N LEU A 174 -10.85 -11.86 -10.42
CA LEU A 174 -10.28 -12.21 -9.13
C LEU A 174 -11.31 -12.93 -8.25
N LYS A 175 -12.55 -12.44 -8.22
CA LYS A 175 -13.64 -13.06 -7.45
C LYS A 175 -13.90 -14.50 -7.94
N SER A 176 -14.00 -14.70 -9.26
CA SER A 176 -14.18 -16.05 -9.83
C SER A 176 -13.01 -16.97 -9.53
N TYR A 177 -11.79 -16.47 -9.67
CA TYR A 177 -10.57 -17.21 -9.39
C TYR A 177 -10.49 -17.64 -7.92
N LEU A 178 -10.77 -16.75 -6.97
CA LEU A 178 -10.76 -17.08 -5.55
C LEU A 178 -11.84 -18.11 -5.20
N ALA A 179 -13.03 -18.02 -5.81
CA ALA A 179 -14.09 -19.01 -5.62
C ALA A 179 -13.67 -20.42 -6.15
N GLU A 180 -12.96 -20.48 -7.27
CA GLU A 180 -12.39 -21.74 -7.82
C GLU A 180 -11.31 -22.34 -6.91
N GLU A 181 -10.51 -21.49 -6.25
CA GLU A 181 -9.52 -21.91 -5.25
C GLU A 181 -10.16 -22.26 -3.89
N GLY A 182 -11.49 -22.21 -3.76
CA GLY A 182 -12.22 -22.51 -2.52
C GLY A 182 -12.14 -21.40 -1.45
N ILE A 183 -11.69 -20.20 -1.83
CA ILE A 183 -11.56 -19.04 -0.94
C ILE A 183 -12.83 -18.21 -1.06
N THR A 184 -13.67 -18.23 -0.02
CA THR A 184 -14.87 -17.37 0.11
C THR A 184 -14.50 -16.06 0.77
N LEU A 185 -14.85 -14.93 0.12
CA LEU A 185 -14.68 -13.57 0.64
C LEU A 185 -15.89 -13.12 1.42
#